data_26ae6042913e5bf753d3ebd16d6a8157
#
_entry.id   26ae6042913e5bf753d3ebd16d6a8157
#
_cell.length_a   1.000
_cell.length_b   1.000
_cell.length_c   1.000
_cell.angle_alpha   90.00
_cell.angle_beta   90.00
_cell.angle_gamma   90.00
#
_symmetry.space_group_name_H-M   'P 1'
#
loop_
_entity.id
_entity.type
_entity.pdbx_description
1 polymer ?
#
loop_
_entity_poly.entity_id
_entity_poly.type
_entity_poly.pdbx_seq_one_letter_code
_entity_poly.pdbx_strand_id
1 'polypeptide(L)'
;MKHLKKLTIIIAVTASLLFLGGCGLAQLINIINCKFSLANINNITWAGINLSNIKSISDLQWSDLQKAYQAIKNKDFKIGCNVNVNAKNETEKPAKLCAYDYDLFLEGSLIAQGSSATQTTIINPNSTALIHVPLSMDLYNIFKNGDAKNVINLARNLMDYGNGTESNVKVKFTPYVNTANGAGKGVKLPTITLNKTFQ
;
A
#
# COMPACT_ATOMS: atom_id res chain seq x y z
N MET A 1 -23.10 45.99 -31.68
CA MET A 1 -23.30 44.54 -31.92
C MET A 1 -22.00 43.73 -31.91
N LYS A 2 -20.86 44.16 -32.44
CA LYS A 2 -19.57 43.39 -32.46
C LYS A 2 -19.00 43.19 -31.07
N HIS A 3 -19.11 44.14 -30.12
CA HIS A 3 -18.57 44.03 -28.77
C HIS A 3 -19.40 43.07 -27.90
N LEU A 4 -20.72 43.00 -28.07
CA LEU A 4 -21.58 42.10 -27.36
C LEU A 4 -21.29 40.63 -27.70
N LYS A 5 -21.06 40.31 -28.97
CA LYS A 5 -20.66 38.97 -29.44
C LYS A 5 -19.32 38.52 -28.87
N LYS A 6 -18.33 39.44 -28.78
CA LYS A 6 -17.01 39.10 -28.18
C LYS A 6 -17.12 38.84 -26.69
N LEU A 7 -17.95 39.59 -25.96
CA LEU A 7 -18.16 39.38 -24.54
C LEU A 7 -18.83 38.03 -24.26
N THR A 8 -19.85 37.65 -25.05
CA THR A 8 -20.52 36.36 -24.96
C THR A 8 -19.58 35.17 -25.22
N ILE A 9 -18.67 35.30 -26.20
CA ILE A 9 -17.67 34.26 -26.50
C ILE A 9 -16.69 34.10 -25.32
N ILE A 10 -16.21 35.19 -24.73
CA ILE A 10 -15.27 35.16 -23.59
C ILE A 10 -15.93 34.51 -22.39
N ILE A 11 -17.19 34.84 -22.07
CA ILE A 11 -17.94 34.23 -20.97
C ILE A 11 -18.17 32.73 -21.22
N ALA A 12 -18.48 32.32 -22.46
CA ALA A 12 -18.67 30.92 -22.79
C ALA A 12 -17.37 30.10 -22.68
N VAL A 13 -16.22 30.68 -23.10
CA VAL A 13 -14.91 30.04 -22.99
C VAL A 13 -14.46 29.93 -21.53
N THR A 14 -14.66 30.95 -20.70
CA THR A 14 -14.33 30.90 -19.28
C THR A 14 -15.22 29.93 -18.52
N ALA A 15 -16.51 29.87 -18.84
CA ALA A 15 -17.43 28.89 -18.27
C ALA A 15 -17.05 27.44 -18.64
N SER A 16 -16.68 27.18 -19.89
CA SER A 16 -16.25 25.83 -20.32
C SER A 16 -14.92 25.37 -19.68
N LEU A 17 -13.99 26.29 -19.43
CA LEU A 17 -12.74 25.99 -18.70
C LEU A 17 -12.97 25.64 -17.21
N LEU A 18 -13.99 26.23 -16.58
CA LEU A 18 -14.37 25.92 -15.21
C LEU A 18 -15.04 24.52 -15.10
N PHE A 19 -15.76 24.06 -16.13
CA PHE A 19 -16.38 22.73 -16.14
C PHE A 19 -15.38 21.59 -16.41
N LEU A 20 -14.30 21.83 -17.15
CA LEU A 20 -13.29 20.82 -17.47
C LEU A 20 -12.34 20.52 -16.29
N GLY A 21 -12.18 21.44 -15.33
CA GLY A 21 -11.34 21.24 -14.15
C GLY A 21 -12.05 20.55 -12.96
N GLY A 22 -13.39 20.52 -12.94
CA GLY A 22 -14.15 20.15 -11.76
C GLY A 22 -14.07 18.68 -11.35
N CYS A 23 -14.01 17.76 -12.30
CA CYS A 23 -14.01 16.32 -12.00
C CYS A 23 -12.72 15.83 -11.35
N GLY A 24 -11.56 16.37 -11.75
CA GLY A 24 -10.26 16.00 -11.19
C GLY A 24 -10.06 16.50 -9.75
N LEU A 25 -10.48 17.75 -9.49
CA LEU A 25 -10.38 18.37 -8.17
C LEU A 25 -11.31 17.70 -7.14
N ALA A 26 -12.52 17.31 -7.54
CA ALA A 26 -13.47 16.62 -6.67
C ALA A 26 -12.94 15.24 -6.23
N GLN A 27 -12.28 14.50 -7.12
CA GLN A 27 -11.65 13.21 -6.79
C GLN A 27 -10.45 13.37 -5.83
N LEU A 28 -9.66 14.41 -6.02
CA LEU A 28 -8.54 14.76 -5.14
C LEU A 28 -9.03 15.05 -3.71
N ILE A 29 -10.07 15.87 -3.57
CA ILE A 29 -10.63 16.23 -2.26
C ILE A 29 -11.19 14.99 -1.55
N ASN A 30 -11.86 14.08 -2.27
CA ASN A 30 -12.45 12.92 -1.65
C ASN A 30 -11.41 11.95 -1.08
N ILE A 31 -10.29 11.72 -1.77
CA ILE A 31 -9.25 10.82 -1.27
C ILE A 31 -8.47 11.42 -0.08
N ILE A 32 -8.25 12.74 -0.07
CA ILE A 32 -7.61 13.44 1.05
C ILE A 32 -8.45 13.33 2.34
N ASN A 33 -9.78 13.29 2.20
CA ASN A 33 -10.71 13.14 3.32
C ASN A 33 -10.88 11.68 3.78
N CYS A 34 -10.29 10.71 3.09
CA CYS A 34 -10.28 9.33 3.55
C CYS A 34 -9.36 9.17 4.77
N LYS A 35 -9.80 8.38 5.75
CA LYS A 35 -8.98 7.96 6.88
C LYS A 35 -8.29 6.65 6.57
N PHE A 36 -6.97 6.65 6.68
CA PHE A 36 -6.16 5.46 6.43
C PHE A 36 -5.66 4.87 7.75
N SER A 37 -5.67 3.54 7.85
CA SER A 37 -5.11 2.83 9.02
C SER A 37 -4.52 1.48 8.60
N LEU A 38 -3.49 1.03 9.30
CA LEU A 38 -2.91 -0.29 9.10
C LEU A 38 -3.83 -1.35 9.71
N ALA A 39 -4.34 -2.25 8.88
CA ALA A 39 -5.24 -3.33 9.32
C ALA A 39 -4.45 -4.50 9.88
N ASN A 40 -3.76 -5.25 9.01
CA ASN A 40 -2.93 -6.40 9.37
C ASN A 40 -1.84 -6.65 8.31
N ILE A 41 -0.98 -7.61 8.61
CA ILE A 41 -0.02 -8.19 7.66
C ILE A 41 -0.39 -9.66 7.51
N ASN A 42 -0.50 -10.14 6.28
CA ASN A 42 -0.85 -11.53 6.01
C ASN A 42 -0.18 -12.05 4.72
N ASN A 43 -0.53 -13.27 4.33
CA ASN A 43 -0.02 -13.91 3.13
C ASN A 43 1.52 -13.90 3.05
N ILE A 44 2.15 -14.29 4.19
CA ILE A 44 3.61 -14.34 4.27
C ILE A 44 4.08 -15.54 3.44
N THR A 45 4.96 -15.28 2.46
CA THR A 45 5.47 -16.30 1.55
C THR A 45 6.99 -16.26 1.46
N TRP A 46 7.62 -17.41 1.34
CA TRP A 46 9.03 -17.56 0.99
C TRP A 46 9.20 -18.65 -0.05
N ALA A 47 9.93 -18.38 -1.11
CA ALA A 47 10.15 -19.33 -2.20
C ALA A 47 8.86 -19.95 -2.77
N GLY A 48 7.73 -19.21 -2.75
CA GLY A 48 6.43 -19.70 -3.13
C GLY A 48 5.76 -20.66 -2.13
N ILE A 49 6.31 -20.75 -0.91
CA ILE A 49 5.71 -21.48 0.23
C ILE A 49 4.90 -20.46 1.04
N ASN A 50 3.64 -20.75 1.30
CA ASN A 50 2.82 -19.92 2.19
C ASN A 50 3.14 -20.26 3.65
N LEU A 51 3.80 -19.33 4.34
CA LEU A 51 4.22 -19.51 5.74
C LEU A 51 3.10 -19.20 6.76
N SER A 52 1.99 -18.59 6.32
CA SER A 52 0.93 -18.14 7.25
C SER A 52 0.26 -19.31 8.00
N ASN A 53 0.29 -20.51 7.45
CA ASN A 53 -0.35 -21.69 8.03
C ASN A 53 0.64 -22.73 8.55
N ILE A 54 1.95 -22.47 8.49
CA ILE A 54 3.00 -23.38 8.92
C ILE A 54 3.34 -23.07 10.36
N LYS A 55 2.99 -23.98 11.27
CA LYS A 55 3.29 -23.90 12.71
C LYS A 55 4.49 -24.75 13.12
N SER A 56 4.84 -25.75 12.32
CA SER A 56 5.98 -26.64 12.57
C SER A 56 6.56 -27.19 11.27
N ILE A 57 7.74 -27.77 11.33
CA ILE A 57 8.39 -28.41 10.17
C ILE A 57 7.54 -29.56 9.60
N SER A 58 6.75 -30.20 10.45
CA SER A 58 5.84 -31.30 10.03
C SER A 58 4.68 -30.83 9.14
N ASP A 59 4.37 -29.52 9.12
CA ASP A 59 3.33 -28.95 8.29
C ASP A 59 3.82 -28.72 6.85
N LEU A 60 5.13 -28.80 6.61
CA LEU A 60 5.73 -28.65 5.29
C LEU A 60 5.53 -29.91 4.45
N GLN A 61 5.03 -29.74 3.23
CA GLN A 61 4.95 -30.80 2.26
C GLN A 61 6.33 -31.06 1.62
N TRP A 62 6.53 -32.24 1.04
CA TRP A 62 7.78 -32.55 0.33
C TRP A 62 8.11 -31.53 -0.77
N SER A 63 7.10 -31.04 -1.49
CA SER A 63 7.24 -29.98 -2.48
C SER A 63 7.78 -28.69 -1.90
N ASP A 64 7.40 -28.36 -0.66
CA ASP A 64 7.85 -27.13 0.01
C ASP A 64 9.31 -27.25 0.45
N LEU A 65 9.72 -28.43 0.93
CA LEU A 65 11.12 -28.71 1.23
C LEU A 65 12.02 -28.58 -0.01
N GLN A 66 11.53 -29.05 -1.18
CA GLN A 66 12.26 -28.89 -2.44
C GLN A 66 12.39 -27.42 -2.84
N LYS A 67 11.31 -26.63 -2.73
CA LYS A 67 11.34 -25.18 -3.00
C LYS A 67 12.30 -24.46 -2.06
N ALA A 68 12.24 -24.75 -0.76
CA ALA A 68 13.16 -24.20 0.24
C ALA A 68 14.62 -24.51 -0.08
N TYR A 69 14.92 -25.78 -0.41
CA TYR A 69 16.25 -26.20 -0.81
C TYR A 69 16.77 -25.42 -2.04
N GLN A 70 15.94 -25.27 -3.08
CA GLN A 70 16.31 -24.50 -4.27
C GLN A 70 16.52 -23.02 -3.96
N ALA A 71 15.69 -22.42 -3.12
CA ALA A 71 15.84 -21.03 -2.70
C ALA A 71 17.16 -20.82 -1.96
N ILE A 72 17.50 -21.70 -1.02
CA ILE A 72 18.79 -21.63 -0.29
C ILE A 72 19.96 -21.77 -1.25
N LYS A 73 19.92 -22.77 -2.17
CA LYS A 73 20.94 -23.00 -3.16
C LYS A 73 21.15 -21.79 -4.08
N ASN A 74 20.08 -21.14 -4.47
CA ASN A 74 20.08 -19.95 -5.34
C ASN A 74 20.29 -18.63 -4.57
N LYS A 75 20.46 -18.69 -3.23
CA LYS A 75 20.55 -17.51 -2.36
C LYS A 75 19.37 -16.57 -2.50
N ASP A 76 18.17 -17.11 -2.77
CA ASP A 76 16.94 -16.36 -2.83
C ASP A 76 16.29 -16.30 -1.44
N PHE A 77 16.56 -15.23 -0.73
CA PHE A 77 16.04 -14.97 0.62
C PHE A 77 14.92 -13.93 0.63
N LYS A 78 14.20 -13.79 -0.50
CA LYS A 78 13.09 -12.84 -0.59
C LYS A 78 11.84 -13.39 0.08
N ILE A 79 11.31 -12.64 1.05
CA ILE A 79 10.01 -12.88 1.67
C ILE A 79 8.98 -11.94 1.05
N GLY A 80 7.87 -12.50 0.60
CA GLY A 80 6.67 -11.75 0.22
C GLY A 80 5.66 -11.68 1.35
N CYS A 81 4.93 -10.58 1.47
CA CYS A 81 3.74 -10.48 2.31
C CYS A 81 2.79 -9.39 1.79
N ASN A 82 1.56 -9.38 2.29
CA ASN A 82 0.64 -8.28 2.07
C ASN A 82 0.50 -7.45 3.34
N VAL A 83 0.77 -6.15 3.24
CA VAL A 83 0.35 -5.18 4.25
C VAL A 83 -1.02 -4.66 3.84
N ASN A 84 -2.00 -4.85 4.70
CA ASN A 84 -3.37 -4.44 4.43
C ASN A 84 -3.64 -3.07 5.07
N VAL A 85 -4.07 -2.12 4.25
CA VAL A 85 -4.41 -0.75 4.65
C VAL A 85 -5.91 -0.54 4.49
N ASN A 86 -6.59 -0.19 5.57
CA ASN A 86 -7.97 0.28 5.52
C ASN A 86 -7.99 1.72 5.01
N ALA A 87 -8.85 1.99 4.04
CA ALA A 87 -9.17 3.34 3.58
C ALA A 87 -10.67 3.57 3.83
N LYS A 88 -11.00 4.36 4.84
CA LYS A 88 -12.38 4.71 5.20
C LYS A 88 -12.75 6.03 4.55
N ASN A 89 -13.76 6.01 3.70
CA ASN A 89 -14.35 7.18 3.09
C ASN A 89 -15.60 7.60 3.88
N GLU A 90 -15.52 8.71 4.58
CA GLU A 90 -16.62 9.28 5.37
C GLU A 90 -17.42 10.35 4.58
N THR A 91 -17.14 10.49 3.28
CA THR A 91 -17.84 11.45 2.43
C THR A 91 -19.01 10.78 1.68
N GLU A 92 -19.91 11.60 1.16
CA GLU A 92 -21.06 11.12 0.35
C GLU A 92 -20.69 10.82 -1.12
N LYS A 93 -19.44 11.03 -1.50
CA LYS A 93 -18.96 10.82 -2.88
C LYS A 93 -17.85 9.75 -2.90
N PRO A 94 -17.77 8.94 -3.97
CA PRO A 94 -16.71 7.95 -4.08
C PRO A 94 -15.33 8.61 -4.16
N ALA A 95 -14.34 8.01 -3.50
CA ALA A 95 -12.94 8.36 -3.64
C ALA A 95 -12.24 7.34 -4.53
N LYS A 96 -11.23 7.77 -5.31
CA LYS A 96 -10.48 6.91 -6.23
C LYS A 96 -8.99 7.02 -5.93
N LEU A 97 -8.39 5.89 -5.59
CA LEU A 97 -6.95 5.72 -5.47
C LEU A 97 -6.43 5.06 -6.74
N CYS A 98 -5.50 5.69 -7.45
CA CYS A 98 -5.00 5.18 -8.74
C CYS A 98 -3.69 4.42 -8.61
N ALA A 99 -2.84 4.84 -7.69
CA ALA A 99 -1.57 4.22 -7.37
C ALA A 99 -1.13 4.66 -5.97
N TYR A 100 -0.11 4.01 -5.45
CA TYR A 100 0.56 4.44 -4.22
C TYR A 100 2.03 4.07 -4.26
N ASP A 101 2.85 4.86 -3.56
CA ASP A 101 4.18 4.46 -3.15
C ASP A 101 4.15 4.12 -1.65
N TYR A 102 5.05 3.25 -1.22
CA TYR A 102 5.16 2.89 0.18
C TYR A 102 6.60 2.70 0.62
N ASP A 103 6.86 3.06 1.89
CA ASP A 103 8.05 2.66 2.63
C ASP A 103 7.59 1.93 3.90
N LEU A 104 8.12 0.73 4.14
CA LEU A 104 7.85 -0.06 5.34
C LEU A 104 9.05 0.01 6.28
N PHE A 105 8.79 0.41 7.51
CA PHE A 105 9.77 0.46 8.58
C PHE A 105 9.41 -0.53 9.68
N LEU A 106 10.40 -1.20 10.23
CA LEU A 106 10.30 -2.05 11.41
C LEU A 106 11.31 -1.53 12.43
N GLU A 107 10.85 -1.20 13.65
CA GLU A 107 11.67 -0.58 14.70
C GLU A 107 12.49 0.63 14.22
N GLY A 108 11.92 1.40 13.28
CA GLY A 108 12.57 2.58 12.70
C GLY A 108 13.47 2.29 11.49
N SER A 109 13.88 1.06 11.25
CA SER A 109 14.69 0.65 10.09
C SER A 109 13.83 0.46 8.85
N LEU A 110 14.24 1.00 7.70
CA LEU A 110 13.57 0.76 6.41
C LEU A 110 13.85 -0.67 5.94
N ILE A 111 12.81 -1.49 5.83
CA ILE A 111 12.93 -2.90 5.45
C ILE A 111 12.36 -3.22 4.07
N ALA A 112 11.44 -2.40 3.56
CA ALA A 112 10.92 -2.53 2.21
C ALA A 112 10.42 -1.19 1.68
N GLN A 113 10.49 -1.01 0.37
CA GLN A 113 9.93 0.14 -0.33
C GLN A 113 9.44 -0.28 -1.72
N GLY A 114 8.47 0.43 -2.25
CA GLY A 114 7.97 0.14 -3.58
C GLY A 114 6.82 1.02 -4.01
N SER A 115 6.24 0.64 -5.15
CA SER A 115 5.11 1.32 -5.76
C SER A 115 4.09 0.29 -6.23
N SER A 116 2.81 0.62 -6.14
CA SER A 116 1.78 -0.18 -6.80
C SER A 116 1.87 -0.01 -8.31
N ALA A 117 1.45 -1.04 -9.04
CA ALA A 117 1.00 -0.86 -10.41
C ALA A 117 -0.20 0.12 -10.43
N THR A 118 -0.45 0.75 -11.59
CA THR A 118 -1.64 1.60 -11.79
C THR A 118 -2.91 0.73 -11.75
N GLN A 119 -3.46 0.54 -10.56
CA GLN A 119 -4.72 -0.17 -10.33
C GLN A 119 -5.66 0.73 -9.56
N THR A 120 -6.76 1.14 -10.18
CA THR A 120 -7.73 2.00 -9.55
C THR A 120 -8.51 1.24 -8.46
N THR A 121 -8.40 1.70 -7.22
CA THR A 121 -9.24 1.26 -6.10
C THR A 121 -10.32 2.31 -5.86
N ILE A 122 -11.58 1.90 -5.93
CA ILE A 122 -12.73 2.76 -5.62
C ILE A 122 -13.11 2.53 -4.17
N ILE A 123 -13.18 3.63 -3.40
CA ILE A 123 -13.63 3.64 -2.02
C ILE A 123 -15.01 4.27 -2.03
N ASN A 124 -16.05 3.44 -1.88
CA ASN A 124 -17.44 3.90 -1.95
C ASN A 124 -17.78 4.91 -0.83
N PRO A 125 -18.83 5.73 -1.00
CA PRO A 125 -19.29 6.63 0.03
C PRO A 125 -19.61 5.89 1.34
N ASN A 126 -19.27 6.50 2.47
CA ASN A 126 -19.56 5.98 3.81
C ASN A 126 -19.12 4.52 4.02
N SER A 127 -18.03 4.10 3.35
CA SER A 127 -17.54 2.73 3.40
C SER A 127 -16.04 2.65 3.65
N THR A 128 -15.56 1.45 3.95
CA THR A 128 -14.14 1.14 4.09
C THR A 128 -13.74 0.17 2.98
N ALA A 129 -12.69 0.50 2.24
CA ALA A 129 -12.02 -0.40 1.31
C ALA A 129 -10.73 -0.92 1.92
N LEU A 130 -10.42 -2.19 1.66
CA LEU A 130 -9.14 -2.80 2.02
C LEU A 130 -8.20 -2.71 0.83
N ILE A 131 -7.06 -2.05 1.04
CA ILE A 131 -6.00 -1.90 0.04
C ILE A 131 -4.91 -2.92 0.38
N HIS A 132 -4.67 -3.86 -0.53
CA HIS A 132 -3.59 -4.83 -0.41
C HIS A 132 -2.30 -4.23 -0.97
N VAL A 133 -1.30 -4.05 -0.11
CA VAL A 133 0.04 -3.57 -0.46
C VAL A 133 0.97 -4.78 -0.50
N PRO A 134 1.22 -5.37 -1.68
CA PRO A 134 2.16 -6.48 -1.78
C PRO A 134 3.58 -5.98 -1.54
N LEU A 135 4.29 -6.63 -0.65
CA LEU A 135 5.67 -6.32 -0.27
C LEU A 135 6.60 -7.48 -0.62
N SER A 136 7.83 -7.14 -0.96
CA SER A 136 8.92 -8.10 -1.03
C SER A 136 10.09 -7.56 -0.22
N MET A 137 10.59 -8.36 0.71
CA MET A 137 11.71 -8.03 1.59
C MET A 137 12.87 -8.97 1.29
N ASP A 138 14.07 -8.44 1.13
CA ASP A 138 15.27 -9.24 0.98
C ASP A 138 15.91 -9.49 2.36
N LEU A 139 15.74 -10.69 2.89
CA LEU A 139 16.28 -11.07 4.19
C LEU A 139 17.79 -10.98 4.26
N TYR A 140 18.52 -11.19 3.17
CA TYR A 140 19.96 -11.09 3.16
C TYR A 140 20.41 -9.68 3.54
N ASN A 141 19.79 -8.67 2.94
CA ASN A 141 20.08 -7.27 3.25
C ASN A 141 19.66 -6.90 4.68
N ILE A 142 18.53 -7.40 5.14
CA ILE A 142 18.04 -7.20 6.51
C ILE A 142 19.03 -7.79 7.53
N PHE A 143 19.49 -9.04 7.31
CA PHE A 143 20.45 -9.68 8.20
C PHE A 143 21.81 -8.97 8.20
N LYS A 144 22.27 -8.53 7.04
CA LYS A 144 23.52 -7.79 6.91
C LYS A 144 23.49 -6.45 7.66
N ASN A 145 22.34 -5.80 7.72
CA ASN A 145 22.15 -4.51 8.40
C ASN A 145 21.89 -4.63 9.91
N GLY A 146 21.84 -5.86 10.46
CA GLY A 146 21.61 -6.10 11.88
C GLY A 146 20.14 -6.12 12.32
N ASP A 147 19.18 -6.01 11.39
CA ASP A 147 17.74 -5.96 11.66
C ASP A 147 17.10 -7.35 11.85
N ALA A 148 17.89 -8.43 11.80
CA ALA A 148 17.41 -9.81 11.88
C ALA A 148 16.52 -10.09 13.08
N LYS A 149 16.91 -9.61 14.27
CA LYS A 149 16.17 -9.81 15.52
C LYS A 149 14.77 -9.21 15.42
N ASN A 150 14.65 -8.02 14.83
CA ASN A 150 13.38 -7.31 14.68
C ASN A 150 12.43 -8.05 13.75
N VAL A 151 12.95 -8.57 12.62
CA VAL A 151 12.15 -9.36 11.67
C VAL A 151 11.69 -10.68 12.28
N ILE A 152 12.55 -11.37 13.04
CA ILE A 152 12.18 -12.61 13.73
C ILE A 152 11.09 -12.33 14.77
N ASN A 153 11.19 -11.25 15.54
CA ASN A 153 10.17 -10.87 16.51
C ASN A 153 8.83 -10.57 15.84
N LEU A 154 8.85 -9.77 14.76
CA LEU A 154 7.64 -9.50 13.99
C LEU A 154 7.00 -10.79 13.46
N ALA A 155 7.81 -11.69 12.88
CA ALA A 155 7.30 -12.96 12.37
C ALA A 155 6.64 -13.79 13.49
N ARG A 156 7.24 -13.84 14.68
CA ARG A 156 6.65 -14.54 15.86
C ARG A 156 5.32 -13.90 16.27
N ASN A 157 5.25 -12.58 16.34
CA ASN A 157 4.04 -11.85 16.70
C ASN A 157 2.91 -12.04 15.66
N LEU A 158 3.26 -12.15 14.37
CA LEU A 158 2.28 -12.39 13.30
C LEU A 158 1.78 -13.84 13.26
N MET A 159 2.58 -14.80 13.73
CA MET A 159 2.22 -16.22 13.76
C MET A 159 1.63 -16.67 15.10
N ASP A 160 1.35 -15.74 16.01
CA ASP A 160 0.78 -16.00 17.34
C ASP A 160 1.61 -16.99 18.18
N TYR A 161 2.93 -16.97 17.99
CA TYR A 161 3.86 -17.80 18.78
C TYR A 161 4.16 -17.22 20.17
N GLY A 162 3.31 -16.33 20.70
CA GLY A 162 3.30 -15.77 22.06
C GLY A 162 4.67 -15.53 22.72
N ASN A 163 4.80 -14.50 23.56
CA ASN A 163 6.01 -14.07 24.29
C ASN A 163 7.09 -13.37 23.44
N GLY A 164 6.74 -12.83 22.28
CA GLY A 164 7.60 -11.90 21.57
C GLY A 164 7.65 -10.52 22.24
N THR A 165 8.77 -9.80 22.11
CA THR A 165 8.79 -8.35 22.32
C THR A 165 7.88 -7.70 21.30
N GLU A 166 7.18 -6.64 21.69
CA GLU A 166 6.37 -5.84 20.76
C GLU A 166 7.16 -5.49 19.48
N SER A 167 6.46 -5.46 18.37
CA SER A 167 7.03 -5.08 17.08
C SER A 167 6.32 -3.86 16.52
N ASN A 168 7.06 -2.76 16.38
CA ASN A 168 6.54 -1.48 15.92
C ASN A 168 6.71 -1.38 14.40
N VAL A 169 5.60 -1.46 13.68
CA VAL A 169 5.54 -1.31 12.23
C VAL A 169 5.03 0.07 11.86
N LYS A 170 5.79 0.75 11.02
CA LYS A 170 5.41 2.04 10.42
C LYS A 170 5.40 1.94 8.91
N VAL A 171 4.29 2.33 8.29
CA VAL A 171 4.16 2.42 6.84
C VAL A 171 4.01 3.89 6.45
N LYS A 172 4.91 4.40 5.63
CA LYS A 172 4.70 5.65 4.91
C LYS A 172 3.99 5.31 3.60
N PHE A 173 2.79 5.79 3.47
CA PHE A 173 1.91 5.53 2.33
C PHE A 173 1.65 6.82 1.58
N THR A 174 2.01 6.86 0.31
CA THR A 174 1.87 8.05 -0.53
C THR A 174 0.88 7.74 -1.64
N PRO A 175 -0.39 8.17 -1.53
CA PRO A 175 -1.41 7.91 -2.53
C PRO A 175 -1.26 8.82 -3.75
N TYR A 176 -1.75 8.34 -4.89
CA TYR A 176 -1.88 9.09 -6.14
C TYR A 176 -3.33 9.04 -6.62
N VAL A 177 -3.78 10.16 -7.16
CA VAL A 177 -5.10 10.30 -7.79
C VAL A 177 -4.94 10.63 -9.26
N ASN A 178 -5.82 10.06 -10.10
CA ASN A 178 -5.79 10.36 -11.52
C ASN A 178 -6.42 11.74 -11.77
N THR A 179 -5.77 12.55 -12.58
CA THR A 179 -6.40 13.72 -13.20
C THR A 179 -7.04 13.27 -14.51
N ALA A 180 -8.06 13.99 -14.96
CA ALA A 180 -8.96 13.62 -16.08
C ALA A 180 -8.30 13.12 -17.38
N ASN A 181 -6.99 13.19 -17.55
CA ASN A 181 -6.24 12.81 -18.74
C ASN A 181 -5.54 11.45 -18.69
N GLY A 182 -5.75 10.65 -17.66
CA GLY A 182 -5.61 9.18 -17.65
C GLY A 182 -4.24 8.54 -17.86
N ALA A 183 -3.17 9.26 -18.11
CA ALA A 183 -1.86 8.67 -18.35
C ALA A 183 -0.93 8.81 -17.13
N GLY A 184 -0.39 7.69 -16.63
CA GLY A 184 0.61 7.63 -15.56
C GLY A 184 0.04 7.50 -14.14
N LYS A 185 0.92 7.66 -13.13
CA LYS A 185 0.56 7.53 -11.70
C LYS A 185 -0.43 8.59 -11.20
N GLY A 186 -0.62 9.70 -11.92
CA GLY A 186 -1.47 10.81 -11.51
C GLY A 186 -0.78 11.82 -10.58
N VAL A 187 -1.58 12.59 -9.84
CA VAL A 187 -1.09 13.60 -8.89
C VAL A 187 -0.74 12.95 -7.56
N LYS A 188 0.48 13.20 -7.11
CA LYS A 188 0.98 12.75 -5.81
C LYS A 188 0.32 13.53 -4.68
N LEU A 189 -0.21 12.82 -3.69
CA LEU A 189 -0.78 13.40 -2.48
C LEU A 189 0.26 13.43 -1.35
N PRO A 190 -0.02 14.15 -0.24
CA PRO A 190 0.80 14.09 0.94
C PRO A 190 0.97 12.67 1.46
N THR A 191 2.18 12.34 1.91
CA THR A 191 2.49 11.04 2.51
C THR A 191 1.78 10.89 3.86
N ILE A 192 1.10 9.77 4.05
CA ILE A 192 0.41 9.40 5.27
C ILE A 192 1.30 8.43 6.05
N THR A 193 1.46 8.65 7.34
CA THR A 193 2.20 7.72 8.22
C THR A 193 1.21 6.88 9.01
N LEU A 194 1.30 5.57 8.83
CA LEU A 194 0.49 4.57 9.51
C LEU A 194 1.38 3.79 10.48
N ASN A 195 0.97 3.70 11.74
CA ASN A 195 1.72 2.97 12.76
C ASN A 195 0.84 1.86 13.34
N LYS A 196 1.44 0.72 13.65
CA LYS A 196 0.81 -0.37 14.37
C LYS A 196 1.85 -1.16 15.16
N THR A 197 1.51 -1.49 16.41
CA THR A 197 2.27 -2.39 17.26
C THR A 197 1.65 -3.78 17.18
N PHE A 198 2.47 -4.80 16.98
CA PHE A 198 2.12 -6.22 17.02
C PHE A 198 2.72 -6.83 18.28
N GLN A 199 1.93 -7.65 18.97
CA GLN A 199 2.29 -8.36 20.22
C GLN A 199 2.16 -9.84 20.05
#